data_33af5ef03730c4bd0f7d4e9d0fd9d774
#
_entry.id   33af5ef03730c4bd0f7d4e9d0fd9d774
#
_cell.length_a   1.000
_cell.length_b   1.000
_cell.length_c   1.000
_cell.angle_alpha   90.00
_cell.angle_beta   90.00
_cell.angle_gamma   90.00
#
_symmetry.space_group_name_H-M   'P 1'
#
loop_
_entity.id
_entity.type
_entity.pdbx_description
1 polymer ?
#
loop_
_entity_poly.entity_id
_entity_poly.type
_entity_poly.pdbx_seq_one_letter_code
_entity_poly.pdbx_strand_id
1 'polypeptide(L)'
;MVSFSRAAVGVVADRLAGVEDADSVEVRTLDSIAAEILDEEGVDGWESMSFDARIRRALSELRDGSEPRILDVAHLIVDEVQDIVGERADLVIEALRKLDDDAGFTLLGDPMQAIYDFQLGPKGGTGWKGLMAAATNDLGGRQTQLNGDYRSKDDQIRNAVQARRKLSSVDAVPRQALALAHVLNEFPSAGSVEAFARYVPRWAGSTAVLTWTNGEALSVWDQLWQAGVPARLQRRAEEVVLVPWIASVMSQVQGHFVDRERFLSLAAATEEVPDDAWEKLRRASPGYNDEIDVAALARNLRRGDPPPGLEARGDGVVVSTIHRAKGLEFDNVVLVGPAQQLSPARKPTEQTVREAYVAMTRGMARLVVAEWTRDLRLRKEPRTDRWYVPGYEKWMTRGFEVRGGDTAVPAGDDVEWANSQEYLRTAVSPGDVVELALDPRRSFEVPTYRVLHEGTPVGRTNPDFGAALSARVRMRQASGRAWPELVGARVEALETRTGAGGGAERPYFWLNPRVAGLANLEW
;
A
#
# COMPACT_ATOMS: atom_id res chain seq x y z
N MET A 1 -21.15 3.16 -7.09
CA MET A 1 -19.90 3.14 -7.88
C MET A 1 -18.90 2.18 -7.25
N VAL A 2 -18.20 1.42 -8.07
CA VAL A 2 -17.26 0.38 -7.63
C VAL A 2 -15.88 0.66 -8.20
N SER A 3 -14.84 0.56 -7.36
CA SER A 3 -13.45 0.67 -7.80
C SER A 3 -12.60 -0.48 -7.27
N PHE A 4 -11.49 -0.75 -7.95
CA PHE A 4 -10.55 -1.81 -7.57
C PHE A 4 -9.80 -1.49 -6.26
N SER A 5 -9.51 -0.23 -5.95
CA SER A 5 -8.65 0.15 -4.83
C SER A 5 -9.35 1.04 -3.79
N ARG A 6 -9.05 0.82 -2.51
CA ARG A 6 -9.50 1.70 -1.41
C ARG A 6 -9.06 3.15 -1.60
N ALA A 7 -7.84 3.36 -2.11
CA ALA A 7 -7.33 4.70 -2.36
C ALA A 7 -8.19 5.46 -3.39
N ALA A 8 -8.61 4.78 -4.46
CA ALA A 8 -9.51 5.37 -5.46
C ALA A 8 -10.90 5.65 -4.87
N VAL A 9 -11.44 4.71 -4.07
CA VAL A 9 -12.71 4.91 -3.34
C VAL A 9 -12.64 6.15 -2.45
N GLY A 10 -11.56 6.30 -1.67
CA GLY A 10 -11.37 7.48 -0.82
C GLY A 10 -11.32 8.79 -1.59
N VAL A 11 -10.58 8.85 -2.69
CA VAL A 11 -10.50 10.05 -3.56
C VAL A 11 -11.86 10.42 -4.15
N VAL A 12 -12.64 9.42 -4.59
CA VAL A 12 -13.98 9.66 -5.15
C VAL A 12 -14.93 10.11 -4.06
N ALA A 13 -14.93 9.47 -2.90
CA ALA A 13 -15.76 9.86 -1.76
C ALA A 13 -15.46 11.30 -1.29
N ASP A 14 -14.17 11.67 -1.19
CA ASP A 14 -13.74 13.03 -0.83
C ASP A 14 -14.24 14.07 -1.87
N ARG A 15 -14.25 13.73 -3.15
CA ARG A 15 -14.75 14.61 -4.22
C ARG A 15 -16.27 14.74 -4.20
N LEU A 16 -16.98 13.66 -3.88
CA LEU A 16 -18.45 13.66 -3.78
C LEU A 16 -18.96 14.42 -2.55
N ALA A 17 -18.19 14.47 -1.47
CA ALA A 17 -18.58 15.16 -0.24
C ALA A 17 -18.90 16.67 -0.43
N GLY A 18 -18.50 17.27 -1.57
CA GLY A 18 -18.81 18.67 -1.92
C GLY A 18 -19.85 18.84 -3.03
N VAL A 19 -20.50 17.77 -3.48
CA VAL A 19 -21.47 17.78 -4.58
C VAL A 19 -22.88 17.67 -4.04
N GLU A 20 -23.80 18.59 -4.44
CA GLU A 20 -25.22 18.48 -4.15
C GLU A 20 -25.79 17.17 -4.76
N ASP A 21 -26.66 16.49 -4.04
CA ASP A 21 -27.29 15.19 -4.42
C ASP A 21 -26.32 13.98 -4.46
N ALA A 22 -25.10 14.10 -3.96
CA ALA A 22 -24.16 12.98 -3.90
C ALA A 22 -24.55 11.88 -2.90
N ASP A 23 -25.49 12.13 -2.01
CA ASP A 23 -26.00 11.16 -1.01
C ASP A 23 -26.62 9.91 -1.66
N SER A 24 -27.02 10.01 -2.94
CA SER A 24 -27.53 8.88 -3.73
C SER A 24 -26.42 8.01 -4.35
N VAL A 25 -25.15 8.42 -4.25
CA VAL A 25 -24.01 7.71 -4.84
C VAL A 25 -23.23 6.96 -3.76
N GLU A 26 -23.35 5.67 -3.76
CA GLU A 26 -22.54 4.81 -2.91
C GLU A 26 -21.24 4.44 -3.61
N VAL A 27 -20.08 4.60 -2.91
CA VAL A 27 -18.75 4.30 -3.44
C VAL A 27 -18.13 3.16 -2.63
N ARG A 28 -17.85 2.05 -3.30
CA ARG A 28 -17.36 0.81 -2.64
C ARG A 28 -16.19 0.19 -3.39
N THR A 29 -15.44 -0.68 -2.69
CA THR A 29 -14.51 -1.60 -3.35
C THR A 29 -15.25 -2.86 -3.79
N LEU A 30 -14.69 -3.59 -4.78
CA LEU A 30 -15.24 -4.86 -5.20
C LEU A 30 -15.22 -5.91 -4.06
N ASP A 31 -14.17 -5.88 -3.23
CA ASP A 31 -14.06 -6.76 -2.07
C ASP A 31 -15.13 -6.47 -1.00
N SER A 32 -15.56 -5.20 -0.84
CA SER A 32 -16.64 -4.86 0.08
C SER A 32 -18.01 -5.29 -0.45
N ILE A 33 -18.23 -5.23 -1.76
CA ILE A 33 -19.44 -5.77 -2.38
C ILE A 33 -19.52 -7.29 -2.18
N ALA A 34 -18.42 -8.01 -2.40
CA ALA A 34 -18.37 -9.43 -2.16
C ALA A 34 -18.69 -9.80 -0.70
N ALA A 35 -18.17 -9.01 0.25
CA ALA A 35 -18.48 -9.20 1.67
C ALA A 35 -19.96 -9.01 1.98
N GLU A 36 -20.60 -7.99 1.41
CA GLU A 36 -22.02 -7.71 1.61
C GLU A 36 -22.91 -8.77 0.99
N ILE A 37 -22.59 -9.24 -0.22
CA ILE A 37 -23.29 -10.40 -0.81
C ILE A 37 -23.28 -11.59 0.13
N LEU A 38 -22.13 -11.91 0.74
CA LEU A 38 -21.99 -13.03 1.67
C LEU A 38 -22.76 -12.82 2.99
N ASP A 39 -22.82 -11.58 3.46
CA ASP A 39 -23.57 -11.22 4.67
C ASP A 39 -25.08 -11.31 4.42
N GLU A 40 -25.59 -10.75 3.32
CA GLU A 40 -27.00 -10.82 2.93
C GLU A 40 -27.49 -12.26 2.70
N GLU A 41 -26.62 -13.12 2.13
CA GLU A 41 -26.94 -14.54 1.92
C GLU A 41 -26.74 -15.41 3.18
N GLY A 42 -26.31 -14.82 4.29
CA GLY A 42 -26.13 -15.52 5.56
C GLY A 42 -25.03 -16.58 5.53
N VAL A 43 -23.97 -16.36 4.76
CA VAL A 43 -22.85 -17.29 4.67
C VAL A 43 -22.01 -17.25 5.95
N ASP A 44 -22.04 -18.32 6.74
CA ASP A 44 -21.31 -18.39 8.00
C ASP A 44 -19.79 -18.30 7.81
N GLY A 45 -19.13 -17.52 8.66
CA GLY A 45 -17.67 -17.47 8.78
C GLY A 45 -16.96 -16.75 7.63
N TRP A 46 -17.66 -15.99 6.81
CA TRP A 46 -17.08 -15.25 5.70
C TRP A 46 -16.04 -14.21 6.18
N GLU A 47 -16.20 -13.64 7.38
CA GLU A 47 -15.27 -12.66 7.94
C GLU A 47 -13.85 -13.22 8.12
N SER A 48 -13.72 -14.53 8.31
CA SER A 48 -12.44 -15.22 8.45
C SER A 48 -11.80 -15.61 7.12
N MET A 49 -12.53 -15.50 6.00
CA MET A 49 -12.02 -15.84 4.68
C MET A 49 -11.02 -14.78 4.17
N SER A 50 -10.04 -15.22 3.37
CA SER A 50 -9.20 -14.31 2.60
C SER A 50 -10.01 -13.55 1.55
N PHE A 51 -9.53 -12.38 1.11
CA PHE A 51 -10.20 -11.57 0.09
C PHE A 51 -10.54 -12.38 -1.17
N ASP A 52 -9.59 -13.16 -1.70
CA ASP A 52 -9.84 -14.00 -2.88
C ASP A 52 -10.86 -15.12 -2.62
N ALA A 53 -10.92 -15.65 -1.39
CA ALA A 53 -11.93 -16.64 -1.03
C ALA A 53 -13.33 -16.01 -0.95
N ARG A 54 -13.46 -14.78 -0.45
CA ARG A 54 -14.72 -14.03 -0.44
C ARG A 54 -15.24 -13.76 -1.85
N ILE A 55 -14.37 -13.26 -2.75
CA ILE A 55 -14.70 -13.02 -4.17
C ILE A 55 -15.23 -14.30 -4.82
N ARG A 56 -14.53 -15.42 -4.61
CA ARG A 56 -14.90 -16.71 -5.19
C ARG A 56 -16.22 -17.22 -4.64
N ARG A 57 -16.45 -17.06 -3.35
CA ARG A 57 -17.71 -17.49 -2.72
C ARG A 57 -18.88 -16.60 -3.15
N ALA A 58 -18.74 -15.28 -3.17
CA ALA A 58 -19.77 -14.36 -3.65
C ALA A 58 -20.12 -14.63 -5.13
N LEU A 59 -19.12 -14.89 -5.98
CA LEU A 59 -19.34 -15.30 -7.37
C LEU A 59 -20.17 -16.60 -7.46
N SER A 60 -19.93 -17.57 -6.58
CA SER A 60 -20.74 -18.80 -6.51
C SER A 60 -22.18 -18.50 -6.15
N GLU A 61 -22.42 -17.67 -5.12
CA GLU A 61 -23.78 -17.29 -4.71
C GLU A 61 -24.56 -16.63 -5.86
N LEU A 62 -23.96 -15.67 -6.57
CA LEU A 62 -24.61 -15.03 -7.72
C LEU A 62 -24.94 -16.04 -8.83
N ARG A 63 -24.06 -16.99 -9.12
CA ARG A 63 -24.29 -18.04 -10.12
C ARG A 63 -25.37 -19.04 -9.69
N ASP A 64 -25.48 -19.29 -8.40
CA ASP A 64 -26.48 -20.20 -7.80
C ASP A 64 -27.88 -19.55 -7.69
N GLY A 65 -28.01 -18.29 -8.13
CA GLY A 65 -29.30 -17.61 -8.26
C GLY A 65 -29.58 -16.54 -7.22
N SER A 66 -28.61 -16.19 -6.37
CA SER A 66 -28.73 -15.09 -5.41
C SER A 66 -29.05 -13.76 -6.09
N GLU A 67 -29.90 -12.94 -5.45
CA GLU A 67 -30.31 -11.60 -5.86
C GLU A 67 -30.09 -10.63 -4.69
N PRO A 68 -28.84 -10.30 -4.38
CA PRO A 68 -28.52 -9.47 -3.22
C PRO A 68 -28.96 -8.02 -3.44
N ARG A 69 -29.49 -7.40 -2.39
CA ARG A 69 -29.98 -5.99 -2.41
C ARG A 69 -28.91 -4.98 -2.79
N ILE A 70 -27.65 -5.29 -2.53
CA ILE A 70 -26.52 -4.42 -2.93
C ILE A 70 -26.47 -4.21 -4.45
N LEU A 71 -27.10 -5.06 -5.25
CA LEU A 71 -27.22 -4.92 -6.71
C LEU A 71 -28.53 -4.26 -7.16
N ASP A 72 -29.45 -3.93 -6.24
CA ASP A 72 -30.66 -3.16 -6.52
C ASP A 72 -30.29 -1.68 -6.67
N VAL A 73 -29.73 -1.33 -7.80
CA VAL A 73 -29.23 0.02 -8.10
C VAL A 73 -29.72 0.47 -9.47
N ALA A 74 -30.08 1.74 -9.60
CA ALA A 74 -30.47 2.31 -10.90
C ALA A 74 -29.30 2.38 -11.91
N HIS A 75 -28.06 2.47 -11.42
CA HIS A 75 -26.90 2.51 -12.30
C HIS A 75 -25.63 2.02 -11.61
N LEU A 76 -24.95 1.04 -12.18
CA LEU A 76 -23.69 0.51 -11.71
C LEU A 76 -22.51 1.13 -12.47
N ILE A 77 -21.64 1.88 -11.79
CA ILE A 77 -20.41 2.40 -12.37
C ILE A 77 -19.24 1.57 -11.87
N VAL A 78 -18.45 1.00 -12.78
CA VAL A 78 -17.21 0.27 -12.45
C VAL A 78 -16.02 1.03 -13.03
N ASP A 79 -15.13 1.47 -12.15
CA ASP A 79 -13.94 2.24 -12.52
C ASP A 79 -12.70 1.36 -12.57
N GLU A 80 -11.71 1.77 -13.36
CA GLU A 80 -10.43 1.06 -13.55
C GLU A 80 -10.61 -0.41 -13.99
N VAL A 81 -11.57 -0.68 -14.89
CA VAL A 81 -11.90 -2.06 -15.32
C VAL A 81 -10.72 -2.83 -15.89
N GLN A 82 -9.68 -2.17 -16.40
CA GLN A 82 -8.47 -2.81 -16.89
C GLN A 82 -7.65 -3.49 -15.77
N ASP A 83 -7.96 -3.23 -14.49
CA ASP A 83 -7.32 -3.84 -13.33
C ASP A 83 -8.11 -5.00 -12.74
N ILE A 84 -9.34 -5.14 -13.19
CA ILE A 84 -10.24 -6.19 -12.72
C ILE A 84 -10.00 -7.43 -13.59
N VAL A 85 -9.33 -8.43 -13.01
CA VAL A 85 -8.94 -9.66 -13.69
C VAL A 85 -9.31 -10.92 -12.89
N GLY A 86 -9.42 -12.06 -13.58
CA GLY A 86 -9.72 -13.35 -12.96
C GLY A 86 -11.12 -13.40 -12.35
N GLU A 87 -11.25 -14.00 -11.19
CA GLU A 87 -12.52 -14.19 -10.46
C GLU A 87 -13.21 -12.85 -10.15
N ARG A 88 -12.46 -11.75 -10.00
CA ARG A 88 -13.03 -10.40 -9.84
C ARG A 88 -13.72 -9.92 -11.12
N ALA A 89 -13.15 -10.20 -12.28
CA ALA A 89 -13.79 -9.87 -13.56
C ALA A 89 -15.07 -10.70 -13.76
N ASP A 90 -15.01 -11.98 -13.40
CA ASP A 90 -16.19 -12.86 -13.44
C ASP A 90 -17.29 -12.37 -12.48
N LEU A 91 -16.93 -11.92 -11.27
CA LEU A 91 -17.89 -11.35 -10.31
C LEU A 91 -18.58 -10.10 -10.87
N VAL A 92 -17.83 -9.20 -11.52
CA VAL A 92 -18.41 -8.01 -12.17
C VAL A 92 -19.36 -8.42 -13.29
N ILE A 93 -18.99 -9.40 -14.12
CA ILE A 93 -19.87 -9.88 -15.21
C ILE A 93 -21.17 -10.43 -14.64
N GLU A 94 -21.11 -11.26 -13.59
CA GLU A 94 -22.33 -11.79 -12.96
C GLU A 94 -23.16 -10.70 -12.28
N ALA A 95 -22.51 -9.73 -11.62
CA ALA A 95 -23.22 -8.59 -11.04
C ALA A 95 -23.95 -7.76 -12.11
N LEU A 96 -23.30 -7.52 -13.28
CA LEU A 96 -23.95 -6.83 -14.40
C LEU A 96 -25.15 -7.61 -14.98
N ARG A 97 -25.11 -8.96 -14.94
CA ARG A 97 -26.23 -9.81 -15.37
C ARG A 97 -27.41 -9.82 -14.43
N LYS A 98 -27.17 -9.47 -13.16
CA LYS A 98 -28.17 -9.43 -12.09
C LYS A 98 -28.82 -8.06 -11.93
N LEU A 99 -28.37 -7.04 -12.67
CA LEU A 99 -29.04 -5.73 -12.69
C LEU A 99 -30.43 -5.86 -13.28
N ASP A 100 -31.37 -5.07 -12.77
CA ASP A 100 -32.72 -4.98 -13.34
C ASP A 100 -32.69 -4.50 -14.80
N ASP A 101 -33.71 -4.84 -15.58
CA ASP A 101 -33.81 -4.53 -17.02
C ASP A 101 -33.75 -3.03 -17.33
N ASP A 102 -34.18 -2.18 -16.40
CA ASP A 102 -34.15 -0.71 -16.51
C ASP A 102 -32.91 -0.07 -15.87
N ALA A 103 -32.07 -0.85 -15.21
CA ALA A 103 -30.81 -0.38 -14.65
C ALA A 103 -29.74 -0.24 -15.73
N GLY A 104 -28.93 0.81 -15.61
CA GLY A 104 -27.80 1.07 -16.49
C GLY A 104 -26.46 0.63 -15.92
N PHE A 105 -25.45 0.55 -16.78
CA PHE A 105 -24.08 0.40 -16.30
C PHE A 105 -23.09 1.26 -17.10
N THR A 106 -21.96 1.62 -16.45
CA THR A 106 -20.82 2.31 -17.07
C THR A 106 -19.54 1.67 -16.62
N LEU A 107 -18.73 1.20 -17.57
CA LEU A 107 -17.40 0.67 -17.35
C LEU A 107 -16.36 1.69 -17.81
N LEU A 108 -15.51 2.16 -16.89
CA LEU A 108 -14.46 3.14 -17.15
C LEU A 108 -13.09 2.46 -17.11
N GLY A 109 -12.24 2.73 -18.09
CA GLY A 109 -10.90 2.15 -18.09
C GLY A 109 -9.98 2.63 -19.20
N ASP A 110 -8.69 2.43 -18.99
CA ASP A 110 -7.63 2.74 -19.96
C ASP A 110 -6.79 1.48 -20.26
N PRO A 111 -6.88 0.91 -21.47
CA PRO A 111 -6.10 -0.26 -21.86
C PRO A 111 -4.59 -0.10 -21.72
N MET A 112 -4.07 1.13 -21.87
CA MET A 112 -2.63 1.42 -21.69
C MET A 112 -2.21 1.41 -20.24
N GLN A 113 -3.16 1.44 -19.29
CA GLN A 113 -2.91 1.32 -17.86
C GLN A 113 -3.14 -0.09 -17.31
N ALA A 114 -3.38 -1.10 -18.16
CA ALA A 114 -3.54 -2.51 -17.77
C ALA A 114 -2.20 -3.13 -17.38
N ILE A 115 -1.78 -2.98 -16.14
CA ILE A 115 -0.49 -3.50 -15.63
C ILE A 115 -0.64 -4.71 -14.70
N TYR A 116 -1.86 -5.23 -14.49
CA TYR A 116 -2.14 -6.37 -13.62
C TYR A 116 -2.43 -7.69 -14.36
N ASP A 117 -2.30 -7.73 -15.69
CA ASP A 117 -2.51 -8.94 -16.50
C ASP A 117 -1.64 -10.13 -16.04
N PHE A 118 -0.50 -9.87 -15.38
CA PHE A 118 0.35 -10.92 -14.82
C PHE A 118 -0.32 -11.73 -13.69
N GLN A 119 -1.39 -11.20 -13.07
CA GLN A 119 -2.14 -11.89 -12.02
C GLN A 119 -2.99 -13.05 -12.58
N LEU A 120 -3.29 -13.07 -13.87
CA LEU A 120 -4.02 -14.17 -14.51
C LEU A 120 -3.30 -15.52 -14.43
N GLY A 121 -1.99 -15.52 -14.19
CA GLY A 121 -1.19 -16.72 -14.05
C GLY A 121 -1.18 -17.61 -15.30
N PRO A 122 -0.51 -18.78 -15.25
CA PRO A 122 -0.40 -19.69 -16.40
C PRO A 122 -1.71 -20.37 -16.81
N LYS A 123 -2.69 -20.43 -15.93
CA LYS A 123 -4.00 -21.05 -16.21
C LYS A 123 -4.96 -20.15 -16.96
N GLY A 124 -4.60 -18.86 -17.13
CA GLY A 124 -5.49 -17.88 -17.71
C GLY A 124 -6.63 -17.50 -16.76
N GLY A 125 -7.62 -16.81 -17.29
CA GLY A 125 -8.80 -16.32 -16.60
C GLY A 125 -9.39 -15.16 -17.38
N THR A 126 -10.51 -14.60 -16.93
CA THR A 126 -11.14 -13.45 -17.55
C THR A 126 -10.28 -12.22 -17.30
N GLY A 127 -9.67 -11.70 -18.35
CA GLY A 127 -8.99 -10.41 -18.31
C GLY A 127 -9.95 -9.27 -18.63
N TRP A 128 -9.47 -8.02 -18.54
CA TRP A 128 -10.28 -6.85 -18.87
C TRP A 128 -10.88 -6.89 -20.28
N LYS A 129 -10.19 -7.49 -21.28
CA LYS A 129 -10.72 -7.69 -22.64
C LYS A 129 -11.95 -8.60 -22.64
N GLY A 130 -11.94 -9.65 -21.83
CA GLY A 130 -13.08 -10.56 -21.66
C GLY A 130 -14.26 -9.87 -20.98
N LEU A 131 -14.01 -9.08 -19.94
CA LEU A 131 -15.03 -8.26 -19.29
C LEU A 131 -15.67 -7.27 -20.26
N MET A 132 -14.86 -6.53 -21.04
CA MET A 132 -15.37 -5.60 -22.04
C MET A 132 -16.15 -6.30 -23.15
N ALA A 133 -15.70 -7.48 -23.60
CA ALA A 133 -16.42 -8.28 -24.59
C ALA A 133 -17.77 -8.76 -24.05
N ALA A 134 -17.86 -9.24 -22.83
CA ALA A 134 -19.12 -9.62 -22.20
C ALA A 134 -20.07 -8.41 -22.09
N ALA A 135 -19.57 -7.27 -21.64
CA ALA A 135 -20.37 -6.05 -21.52
C ALA A 135 -20.94 -5.59 -22.87
N THR A 136 -20.15 -5.66 -23.95
CA THR A 136 -20.58 -5.18 -25.30
C THR A 136 -21.41 -6.21 -26.06
N ASN A 137 -21.01 -7.49 -26.04
CA ASN A 137 -21.62 -8.52 -26.90
C ASN A 137 -22.84 -9.18 -26.23
N ASP A 138 -22.77 -9.41 -24.89
CA ASP A 138 -23.79 -10.16 -24.16
C ASP A 138 -24.80 -9.24 -23.49
N LEU A 139 -24.36 -8.06 -23.01
CA LEU A 139 -25.18 -7.13 -22.20
C LEU A 139 -25.57 -5.84 -22.96
N GLY A 140 -25.31 -5.76 -24.25
CA GLY A 140 -25.76 -4.65 -25.11
C GLY A 140 -25.04 -3.31 -24.85
N GLY A 141 -23.91 -3.31 -24.13
CA GLY A 141 -23.11 -2.13 -23.85
C GLY A 141 -22.56 -1.49 -25.12
N ARG A 142 -22.43 -0.16 -25.12
CA ARG A 142 -21.81 0.61 -26.21
C ARG A 142 -20.46 1.15 -25.78
N GLN A 143 -19.43 0.89 -26.58
CA GLN A 143 -18.10 1.43 -26.35
C GLN A 143 -17.96 2.83 -26.94
N THR A 144 -17.50 3.78 -26.12
CA THR A 144 -17.11 5.12 -26.55
C THR A 144 -15.73 5.48 -26.03
N GLN A 145 -15.05 6.40 -26.69
CA GLN A 145 -13.75 6.88 -26.26
C GLN A 145 -13.87 8.31 -25.76
N LEU A 146 -13.41 8.55 -24.53
CA LEU A 146 -13.29 9.89 -23.99
C LEU A 146 -12.12 10.62 -24.66
N ASN A 147 -12.39 11.83 -25.11
CA ASN A 147 -11.41 12.70 -25.77
C ASN A 147 -11.04 13.84 -24.83
N GLY A 148 -9.74 14.05 -24.65
CA GLY A 148 -9.19 15.13 -23.83
C GLY A 148 -8.45 14.61 -22.61
N ASP A 149 -7.58 15.47 -22.08
CA ASP A 149 -6.94 15.33 -20.79
C ASP A 149 -7.27 16.59 -19.97
N TYR A 150 -8.01 16.39 -18.89
CA TYR A 150 -8.46 17.44 -17.99
C TYR A 150 -7.70 17.41 -16.66
N ARG A 151 -6.77 16.45 -16.49
CA ARG A 151 -6.02 16.20 -15.27
C ARG A 151 -4.72 16.99 -15.25
N SER A 152 -3.98 16.96 -16.35
CA SER A 152 -2.63 17.55 -16.43
C SER A 152 -2.69 19.07 -16.47
N LYS A 153 -1.98 19.71 -15.56
CA LYS A 153 -1.82 21.17 -15.49
C LYS A 153 -0.72 21.68 -16.42
N ASP A 154 0.20 20.78 -16.81
CA ASP A 154 1.37 21.06 -17.65
C ASP A 154 1.13 20.59 -19.09
N ASP A 155 1.45 21.43 -20.08
CA ASP A 155 1.24 21.15 -21.49
C ASP A 155 2.12 20.00 -22.03
N GLN A 156 3.33 19.86 -21.51
CA GLN A 156 4.25 18.80 -21.91
C GLN A 156 3.70 17.43 -21.44
N ILE A 157 3.20 17.35 -20.19
CA ILE A 157 2.56 16.15 -19.68
C ILE A 157 1.30 15.84 -20.49
N ARG A 158 0.48 16.84 -20.81
CA ARG A 158 -0.73 16.71 -21.60
C ARG A 158 -0.42 16.16 -23.01
N ASN A 159 0.61 16.69 -23.66
CA ASN A 159 1.07 16.21 -24.96
C ASN A 159 1.60 14.77 -24.90
N ALA A 160 2.34 14.44 -23.83
CA ALA A 160 2.85 13.09 -23.61
C ALA A 160 1.73 12.07 -23.38
N VAL A 161 0.70 12.44 -22.60
CA VAL A 161 -0.52 11.61 -22.43
C VAL A 161 -1.24 11.39 -23.74
N GLN A 162 -1.34 12.41 -24.60
CA GLN A 162 -1.93 12.28 -25.94
C GLN A 162 -1.11 11.37 -26.88
N ALA A 163 0.18 11.15 -26.63
CA ALA A 163 1.00 10.19 -27.36
C ALA A 163 0.45 8.75 -27.26
N ARG A 164 -0.43 8.45 -26.29
CA ARG A 164 -1.20 7.20 -26.17
C ARG A 164 -1.79 6.74 -27.51
N ARG A 165 -2.39 7.65 -28.29
CA ARG A 165 -3.02 7.31 -29.57
C ARG A 165 -1.99 6.79 -30.57
N LYS A 166 -0.79 7.37 -30.58
CA LYS A 166 0.32 6.92 -31.43
C LYS A 166 0.87 5.58 -30.94
N LEU A 167 0.98 5.39 -29.63
CA LEU A 167 1.47 4.14 -29.04
C LEU A 167 0.52 2.96 -29.30
N SER A 168 -0.79 3.16 -29.15
CA SER A 168 -1.79 2.10 -29.39
C SER A 168 -1.91 1.71 -30.87
N SER A 169 -1.48 2.54 -31.80
CA SER A 169 -1.47 2.23 -33.25
C SER A 169 -0.19 1.52 -33.72
N VAL A 170 0.78 1.30 -32.84
CA VAL A 170 2.05 0.64 -33.17
C VAL A 170 2.02 -0.82 -32.72
N ASP A 171 2.00 -1.74 -33.67
CA ASP A 171 1.83 -3.18 -33.40
C ASP A 171 3.03 -3.89 -32.76
N ALA A 172 4.20 -3.24 -32.67
CA ALA A 172 5.41 -3.88 -32.16
C ALA A 172 5.91 -3.26 -30.86
N VAL A 173 5.95 -4.06 -29.77
CA VAL A 173 6.45 -3.66 -28.45
C VAL A 173 7.79 -2.92 -28.47
N PRO A 174 8.83 -3.37 -29.24
CA PRO A 174 10.09 -2.62 -29.32
C PRO A 174 9.94 -1.20 -29.88
N ARG A 175 9.02 -1.00 -30.84
CA ARG A 175 8.74 0.33 -31.42
C ARG A 175 7.98 1.20 -30.44
N GLN A 176 7.03 0.63 -29.69
CA GLN A 176 6.32 1.33 -28.62
C GLN A 176 7.29 1.79 -27.52
N ALA A 177 8.20 0.91 -27.10
CA ALA A 177 9.22 1.23 -26.10
C ALA A 177 10.15 2.37 -26.57
N LEU A 178 10.61 2.34 -27.82
CA LEU A 178 11.44 3.41 -28.39
C LEU A 178 10.68 4.74 -28.48
N ALA A 179 9.43 4.71 -28.92
CA ALA A 179 8.60 5.91 -29.02
C ALA A 179 8.37 6.53 -27.63
N LEU A 180 8.09 5.71 -26.62
CA LEU A 180 7.88 6.17 -25.25
C LEU A 180 9.19 6.67 -24.61
N ALA A 181 10.33 6.00 -24.88
CA ALA A 181 11.63 6.48 -24.46
C ALA A 181 11.95 7.85 -25.06
N HIS A 182 11.61 8.09 -26.32
CA HIS A 182 11.77 9.39 -26.96
C HIS A 182 10.94 10.47 -26.25
N VAL A 183 9.65 10.20 -26.01
CA VAL A 183 8.78 11.12 -25.26
C VAL A 183 9.33 11.43 -23.88
N LEU A 184 9.79 10.42 -23.13
CA LEU A 184 10.35 10.62 -21.79
C LEU A 184 11.69 11.37 -21.78
N ASN A 185 12.48 11.24 -22.84
CA ASN A 185 13.74 12.01 -22.99
C ASN A 185 13.54 13.52 -23.27
N GLU A 186 12.33 13.93 -23.63
CA GLU A 186 11.98 15.34 -23.77
C GLU A 186 11.76 16.03 -22.40
N PHE A 187 11.48 15.25 -21.35
CA PHE A 187 11.32 15.79 -20.00
C PHE A 187 12.67 16.17 -19.37
N PRO A 188 12.67 17.18 -18.48
CA PRO A 188 13.89 17.60 -17.78
C PRO A 188 14.56 16.44 -17.03
N SER A 189 15.90 16.35 -17.14
CA SER A 189 16.68 15.41 -16.35
C SER A 189 16.83 15.92 -14.92
N ALA A 190 16.56 15.05 -13.96
CA ALA A 190 16.74 15.30 -12.54
C ALA A 190 18.14 14.86 -12.04
N GLY A 191 18.93 14.21 -12.89
CA GLY A 191 20.22 13.64 -12.52
C GLY A 191 20.10 12.43 -11.59
N SER A 192 21.08 12.24 -10.70
CA SER A 192 21.06 11.17 -9.69
C SER A 192 20.12 11.49 -8.51
N VAL A 193 19.89 10.48 -7.65
CA VAL A 193 19.09 10.67 -6.42
C VAL A 193 19.67 11.77 -5.56
N GLU A 194 20.99 11.80 -5.38
CA GLU A 194 21.68 12.83 -4.61
C GLU A 194 21.55 14.23 -5.24
N ALA A 195 21.41 14.30 -6.56
CA ALA A 195 21.21 15.56 -7.26
C ALA A 195 19.81 16.10 -7.04
N PHE A 196 18.76 15.29 -7.24
CA PHE A 196 17.40 15.78 -7.10
C PHE A 196 16.95 15.94 -5.63
N ALA A 197 17.53 15.21 -4.69
CA ALA A 197 17.30 15.39 -3.27
C ALA A 197 17.49 16.83 -2.79
N ARG A 198 18.36 17.59 -3.44
CA ARG A 198 18.65 19.00 -3.08
C ARG A 198 17.50 19.96 -3.40
N TYR A 199 16.64 19.66 -4.35
CA TYR A 199 15.60 20.58 -4.81
C TYR A 199 14.17 20.05 -4.71
N VAL A 200 13.99 18.74 -4.65
CA VAL A 200 12.65 18.13 -4.47
C VAL A 200 11.90 18.67 -3.25
N PRO A 201 12.52 18.89 -2.07
CA PRO A 201 11.82 19.46 -0.93
C PRO A 201 11.31 20.89 -1.13
N ARG A 202 11.78 21.57 -2.16
CA ARG A 202 11.36 22.96 -2.49
C ARG A 202 10.15 23.01 -3.43
N TRP A 203 9.71 21.85 -3.94
CA TRP A 203 8.56 21.80 -4.81
C TRP A 203 7.27 21.91 -4.01
N ALA A 204 6.37 22.76 -4.49
CA ALA A 204 5.04 22.84 -3.90
C ALA A 204 4.19 21.62 -4.28
N GLY A 205 3.33 21.21 -3.37
CA GLY A 205 2.41 20.10 -3.57
C GLY A 205 3.03 18.72 -3.33
N SER A 206 2.24 17.71 -3.59
CA SER A 206 2.62 16.31 -3.41
C SER A 206 3.71 15.88 -4.39
N THR A 207 4.71 15.15 -3.89
CA THR A 207 5.83 14.68 -4.72
C THR A 207 6.02 13.19 -4.58
N ALA A 208 6.12 12.47 -5.72
CA ALA A 208 6.45 11.06 -5.76
C ALA A 208 7.74 10.78 -6.54
N VAL A 209 8.54 9.84 -6.04
CA VAL A 209 9.64 9.21 -6.77
C VAL A 209 9.22 7.80 -7.15
N LEU A 210 9.08 7.55 -8.45
CA LEU A 210 8.58 6.30 -8.99
C LEU A 210 9.72 5.42 -9.50
N THR A 211 9.69 4.15 -9.09
CA THR A 211 10.67 3.12 -9.44
C THR A 211 9.97 1.89 -10.01
N TRP A 212 10.74 0.98 -10.59
CA TRP A 212 10.23 -0.23 -11.25
C TRP A 212 10.08 -1.42 -10.29
N THR A 213 10.90 -1.45 -9.24
CA THR A 213 10.90 -2.56 -8.27
C THR A 213 10.90 -2.05 -6.83
N ASN A 214 10.39 -2.88 -5.90
CA ASN A 214 10.44 -2.56 -4.48
C ASN A 214 11.88 -2.40 -3.97
N GLY A 215 12.83 -3.13 -4.52
CA GLY A 215 14.24 -2.99 -4.15
C GLY A 215 14.81 -1.63 -4.55
N GLU A 216 14.47 -1.13 -5.73
CA GLU A 216 14.82 0.22 -6.16
C GLU A 216 14.16 1.26 -5.26
N ALA A 217 12.87 1.08 -4.92
CA ALA A 217 12.17 1.99 -4.02
C ALA A 217 12.87 2.07 -2.65
N LEU A 218 13.23 0.93 -2.06
CA LEU A 218 13.98 0.89 -0.80
C LEU A 218 15.31 1.63 -0.89
N SER A 219 16.05 1.43 -1.99
CA SER A 219 17.33 2.09 -2.19
C SER A 219 17.20 3.61 -2.37
N VAL A 220 16.21 4.07 -3.12
CA VAL A 220 15.92 5.51 -3.29
C VAL A 220 15.48 6.12 -1.97
N TRP A 221 14.61 5.45 -1.24
CA TRP A 221 14.11 5.89 0.06
C TRP A 221 15.27 6.09 1.06
N ASP A 222 16.18 5.13 1.17
CA ASP A 222 17.35 5.25 2.05
C ASP A 222 18.28 6.41 1.61
N GLN A 223 18.51 6.58 0.30
CA GLN A 223 19.33 7.67 -0.22
C GLN A 223 18.72 9.05 0.07
N LEU A 224 17.40 9.20 0.00
CA LEU A 224 16.71 10.45 0.36
C LEU A 224 16.90 10.77 1.84
N TRP A 225 16.73 9.80 2.73
CA TRP A 225 17.01 9.99 4.15
C TRP A 225 18.47 10.31 4.45
N GLN A 226 19.42 9.67 3.77
CA GLN A 226 20.85 10.00 3.87
C GLN A 226 21.15 11.44 3.42
N ALA A 227 20.37 11.95 2.47
CA ALA A 227 20.47 13.34 2.00
C ALA A 227 19.66 14.33 2.87
N GLY A 228 19.07 13.91 3.98
CA GLY A 228 18.26 14.74 4.87
C GLY A 228 16.88 15.09 4.33
N VAL A 229 16.37 14.33 3.37
CA VAL A 229 15.03 14.53 2.79
C VAL A 229 14.05 13.56 3.42
N PRO A 230 13.05 14.03 4.17
CA PRO A 230 11.98 13.19 4.68
C PRO A 230 11.25 12.48 3.54
N ALA A 231 11.20 11.16 3.62
CA ALA A 231 10.59 10.33 2.59
C ALA A 231 9.85 9.15 3.21
N ARG A 232 8.77 8.73 2.60
CA ARG A 232 7.99 7.56 3.00
C ARG A 232 7.85 6.56 1.86
N LEU A 233 7.81 5.28 2.21
CA LEU A 233 7.51 4.23 1.26
C LEU A 233 5.99 4.14 1.03
N GLN A 234 5.56 4.00 -0.22
CA GLN A 234 4.17 3.71 -0.51
C GLN A 234 3.86 2.27 -0.08
N ARG A 235 2.90 2.13 0.82
CA ARG A 235 2.45 0.84 1.35
C ARG A 235 1.58 0.08 0.35
N ARG A 236 1.37 -1.20 0.60
CA ARG A 236 0.36 -1.98 -0.12
C ARG A 236 -1.04 -1.50 0.28
N ALA A 237 -2.00 -1.64 -0.62
CA ALA A 237 -3.38 -1.21 -0.35
C ALA A 237 -4.03 -1.98 0.83
N GLU A 238 -3.59 -3.22 1.04
CA GLU A 238 -4.07 -4.08 2.13
C GLU A 238 -3.41 -3.76 3.48
N GLU A 239 -2.34 -2.95 3.48
CA GLU A 239 -1.55 -2.66 4.67
C GLU A 239 -2.07 -1.40 5.36
N VAL A 240 -2.95 -1.60 6.33
CA VAL A 240 -3.50 -0.54 7.17
C VAL A 240 -2.51 -0.19 8.28
N VAL A 241 -2.16 1.08 8.38
CA VAL A 241 -1.30 1.63 9.45
C VAL A 241 -2.10 2.69 10.18
N LEU A 242 -2.40 2.44 11.45
CA LEU A 242 -3.17 3.36 12.27
C LEU A 242 -2.29 4.52 12.75
N VAL A 243 -2.88 5.70 12.82
CA VAL A 243 -2.21 6.91 13.34
C VAL A 243 -1.70 6.71 14.78
N PRO A 244 -0.49 7.19 15.11
CA PRO A 244 0.15 6.93 16.41
C PRO A 244 -0.60 7.56 17.59
N TRP A 245 -1.29 8.69 17.38
CA TRP A 245 -1.99 9.37 18.47
C TRP A 245 -3.05 8.50 19.17
N ILE A 246 -3.66 7.52 18.44
CA ILE A 246 -4.62 6.59 19.05
C ILE A 246 -3.95 5.84 20.21
N ALA A 247 -2.80 5.24 19.98
CA ALA A 247 -2.07 4.54 21.05
C ALA A 247 -1.62 5.52 22.13
N SER A 248 -1.16 6.71 21.76
CA SER A 248 -0.70 7.72 22.71
C SER A 248 -1.79 8.16 23.69
N VAL A 249 -3.05 8.24 23.24
CA VAL A 249 -4.21 8.57 24.09
C VAL A 249 -4.76 7.31 24.77
N MET A 250 -5.09 6.28 23.96
CA MET A 250 -5.87 5.14 24.44
C MET A 250 -5.08 4.19 25.35
N SER A 251 -3.75 4.16 25.28
CA SER A 251 -2.92 3.41 26.24
C SER A 251 -2.99 3.95 27.68
N GLN A 252 -3.41 5.20 27.86
CA GLN A 252 -3.56 5.84 29.15
C GLN A 252 -4.96 5.64 29.76
N VAL A 253 -5.89 5.06 29.00
CA VAL A 253 -7.26 4.79 29.47
C VAL A 253 -7.23 3.61 30.44
N GLN A 254 -7.65 3.84 31.68
CA GLN A 254 -7.84 2.81 32.69
C GLN A 254 -9.29 2.34 32.66
N GLY A 255 -9.51 1.03 32.47
CA GLY A 255 -10.84 0.43 32.43
C GLY A 255 -11.31 0.06 31.01
N HIS A 256 -12.59 -0.32 30.92
CA HIS A 256 -13.20 -0.82 29.69
C HIS A 256 -13.88 0.26 28.86
N PHE A 257 -14.21 1.37 29.47
CA PHE A 257 -14.91 2.48 28.84
C PHE A 257 -14.19 3.80 29.12
N VAL A 258 -14.29 4.72 28.16
CA VAL A 258 -13.84 6.11 28.31
C VAL A 258 -14.94 7.05 27.83
N ASP A 259 -15.30 8.02 28.67
CA ASP A 259 -16.21 9.10 28.32
C ASP A 259 -15.47 10.22 27.56
N ARG A 260 -16.26 11.14 27.01
CA ARG A 260 -15.74 12.25 26.22
C ARG A 260 -14.84 13.19 27.01
N GLU A 261 -15.22 13.52 28.25
CA GLU A 261 -14.45 14.45 29.10
C GLU A 261 -13.07 13.88 29.43
N ARG A 262 -13.02 12.62 29.84
CA ARG A 262 -11.76 11.92 30.11
C ARG A 262 -10.89 11.79 28.87
N PHE A 263 -11.51 11.44 27.72
CA PHE A 263 -10.79 11.37 26.45
C PHE A 263 -10.16 12.73 26.10
N LEU A 264 -10.94 13.82 26.12
CA LEU A 264 -10.43 15.15 25.79
C LEU A 264 -9.32 15.61 26.74
N SER A 265 -9.40 15.25 28.04
CA SER A 265 -8.33 15.53 28.99
C SER A 265 -7.01 14.81 28.64
N LEU A 266 -7.09 13.55 28.20
CA LEU A 266 -5.92 12.80 27.75
C LEU A 266 -5.39 13.31 26.39
N ALA A 267 -6.28 13.64 25.49
CA ALA A 267 -5.94 14.18 24.16
C ALA A 267 -5.23 15.54 24.26
N ALA A 268 -5.68 16.43 25.17
CA ALA A 268 -5.04 17.72 25.40
C ALA A 268 -3.60 17.64 25.94
N ALA A 269 -3.24 16.51 26.56
CA ALA A 269 -1.89 16.21 27.04
C ALA A 269 -1.03 15.46 25.98
N THR A 270 -1.59 15.19 24.81
CA THR A 270 -0.95 14.40 23.74
C THR A 270 -0.81 15.26 22.49
N GLU A 271 0.38 15.29 21.92
CA GLU A 271 0.62 16.01 20.68
C GLU A 271 -0.07 15.36 19.47
N GLU A 272 -0.39 16.15 18.45
CA GLU A 272 -0.91 15.71 17.14
C GLU A 272 -2.30 15.04 17.17
N VAL A 273 -3.07 15.20 18.24
CA VAL A 273 -4.45 14.69 18.28
C VAL A 273 -5.37 15.66 17.55
N PRO A 274 -6.09 15.23 16.50
CA PRO A 274 -6.99 16.12 15.77
C PRO A 274 -8.24 16.48 16.59
N ASP A 275 -8.82 17.66 16.32
CA ASP A 275 -10.00 18.17 17.03
C ASP A 275 -11.20 17.23 16.92
N ASP A 276 -11.33 16.51 15.82
CA ASP A 276 -12.40 15.56 15.53
C ASP A 276 -12.06 14.09 15.93
N ALA A 277 -11.01 13.90 16.74
CA ALA A 277 -10.53 12.58 17.15
C ALA A 277 -11.59 11.75 17.86
N TRP A 278 -12.37 12.39 18.74
CA TRP A 278 -13.48 11.72 19.45
C TRP A 278 -14.52 11.16 18.49
N GLU A 279 -15.00 11.96 17.55
CA GLU A 279 -15.99 11.57 16.55
C GLU A 279 -15.49 10.45 15.64
N LYS A 280 -14.21 10.47 15.26
CA LYS A 280 -13.57 9.40 14.49
C LYS A 280 -13.53 8.08 15.24
N LEU A 281 -13.13 8.10 16.52
CA LEU A 281 -13.12 6.88 17.35
C LEU A 281 -14.52 6.37 17.65
N ARG A 282 -15.49 7.25 17.85
CA ARG A 282 -16.90 6.89 18.05
C ARG A 282 -17.49 6.17 16.83
N ARG A 283 -17.13 6.57 15.62
CA ARG A 283 -17.54 5.85 14.39
C ARG A 283 -16.94 4.44 14.34
N ALA A 284 -15.70 4.27 14.84
CA ALA A 284 -15.04 2.97 14.92
C ALA A 284 -15.57 2.09 16.06
N SER A 285 -16.21 2.67 17.08
CA SER A 285 -16.79 1.96 18.22
C SER A 285 -18.13 2.55 18.59
N PRO A 286 -19.18 2.30 17.80
CA PRO A 286 -20.52 2.73 18.17
C PRO A 286 -20.94 2.01 19.46
N GLY A 287 -21.12 2.75 20.54
CA GLY A 287 -21.51 2.25 21.87
C GLY A 287 -22.77 2.95 22.37
N TYR A 288 -23.35 2.39 23.46
CA TYR A 288 -24.45 3.02 24.20
C TYR A 288 -23.86 4.17 25.06
N ASN A 289 -24.60 5.25 25.17
CA ASN A 289 -24.22 6.46 25.91
C ASN A 289 -22.94 7.10 25.35
N ASP A 290 -22.63 8.30 25.52
CA ASP A 290 -21.48 9.03 24.94
C ASP A 290 -20.09 8.51 25.45
N GLU A 291 -19.88 7.18 25.40
CA GLU A 291 -18.68 6.48 25.82
C GLU A 291 -18.12 5.62 24.69
N ILE A 292 -16.82 5.35 24.73
CA ILE A 292 -16.12 4.41 23.85
C ILE A 292 -15.81 3.13 24.62
N ASP A 293 -16.28 1.98 24.12
CA ASP A 293 -15.81 0.66 24.56
C ASP A 293 -14.42 0.41 23.97
N VAL A 294 -13.42 0.41 24.84
CA VAL A 294 -11.99 0.27 24.47
C VAL A 294 -11.70 -1.07 23.81
N ALA A 295 -12.34 -2.14 24.29
CA ALA A 295 -12.17 -3.48 23.74
C ALA A 295 -12.84 -3.63 22.36
N ALA A 296 -14.03 -3.06 22.19
CA ALA A 296 -14.74 -3.04 20.92
C ALA A 296 -13.98 -2.21 19.90
N LEU A 297 -13.48 -1.04 20.27
CA LEU A 297 -12.64 -0.19 19.42
C LEU A 297 -11.40 -0.97 18.95
N ALA A 298 -10.67 -1.61 19.87
CA ALA A 298 -9.48 -2.39 19.51
C ALA A 298 -9.79 -3.55 18.57
N ARG A 299 -10.93 -4.24 18.77
CA ARG A 299 -11.39 -5.31 17.86
C ARG A 299 -11.72 -4.78 16.47
N ASN A 300 -12.45 -3.67 16.40
CA ASN A 300 -12.89 -3.10 15.11
C ASN A 300 -11.71 -2.56 14.30
N LEU A 301 -10.79 -1.84 14.95
CA LEU A 301 -9.57 -1.36 14.29
C LEU A 301 -8.66 -2.50 13.81
N ARG A 302 -8.68 -3.66 14.48
CA ARG A 302 -7.92 -4.85 14.06
C ARG A 302 -8.49 -5.53 12.82
N ARG A 303 -9.79 -5.41 12.55
CA ARG A 303 -10.44 -6.00 11.36
C ARG A 303 -9.93 -5.41 10.04
N GLY A 304 -9.16 -4.32 10.09
CA GLY A 304 -8.45 -3.80 8.93
C GLY A 304 -9.27 -2.88 8.03
N ASP A 305 -10.38 -2.35 8.53
CA ASP A 305 -11.20 -1.35 7.82
C ASP A 305 -11.55 -0.18 8.76
N PRO A 306 -10.55 0.63 9.15
CA PRO A 306 -10.78 1.75 10.03
C PRO A 306 -11.57 2.85 9.32
N PRO A 307 -12.40 3.62 10.04
CA PRO A 307 -13.01 4.81 9.49
C PRO A 307 -12.00 5.78 8.90
N PRO A 308 -12.42 6.58 7.90
CA PRO A 308 -11.56 7.58 7.29
C PRO A 308 -10.90 8.50 8.33
N GLY A 309 -9.60 8.78 8.16
CA GLY A 309 -8.83 9.66 9.03
C GLY A 309 -8.19 8.98 10.25
N LEU A 310 -8.34 7.65 10.42
CA LEU A 310 -7.60 6.87 11.40
C LEU A 310 -6.38 6.16 10.80
N GLU A 311 -6.19 6.24 9.49
CA GLU A 311 -5.00 5.73 8.80
C GLU A 311 -3.90 6.79 8.74
N ALA A 312 -2.68 6.36 9.04
CA ALA A 312 -1.49 7.21 8.92
C ALA A 312 -1.11 7.38 7.45
N ARG A 313 -1.22 8.60 6.94
CA ARG A 313 -0.84 8.93 5.55
C ARG A 313 0.66 9.20 5.41
N GLY A 314 1.35 9.58 6.49
CA GLY A 314 2.76 9.94 6.52
C GLY A 314 3.08 11.17 5.68
N ASP A 315 4.11 11.91 6.08
CA ASP A 315 4.57 13.13 5.42
C ASP A 315 5.77 12.88 4.50
N GLY A 316 6.16 13.90 3.73
CA GLY A 316 7.36 13.90 2.90
C GLY A 316 7.18 13.34 1.50
N VAL A 317 8.31 13.09 0.86
CA VAL A 317 8.37 12.56 -0.50
C VAL A 317 7.91 11.11 -0.53
N VAL A 318 6.95 10.80 -1.39
CA VAL A 318 6.47 9.43 -1.57
C VAL A 318 7.43 8.65 -2.46
N VAL A 319 8.06 7.59 -1.96
CA VAL A 319 8.82 6.66 -2.79
C VAL A 319 7.97 5.43 -3.06
N SER A 320 7.72 5.15 -4.33
CA SER A 320 6.78 4.10 -4.74
C SER A 320 7.28 3.32 -5.93
N THR A 321 6.82 2.09 -6.07
CA THR A 321 6.83 1.44 -7.37
C THR A 321 5.70 1.99 -8.23
N ILE A 322 5.89 1.93 -9.55
CA ILE A 322 4.85 2.31 -10.53
C ILE A 322 3.53 1.57 -10.25
N HIS A 323 3.60 0.28 -9.90
CA HIS A 323 2.41 -0.52 -9.56
C HIS A 323 1.64 0.02 -8.35
N ARG A 324 2.35 0.39 -7.29
CA ARG A 324 1.71 0.92 -6.06
C ARG A 324 1.24 2.36 -6.21
N ALA A 325 1.82 3.11 -7.15
CA ALA A 325 1.41 4.48 -7.47
C ALA A 325 0.21 4.52 -8.41
N LYS A 326 -0.21 3.39 -8.96
CA LYS A 326 -1.38 3.35 -9.83
C LYS A 326 -2.64 3.77 -9.08
N GLY A 327 -3.51 4.54 -9.74
CA GLY A 327 -4.68 5.14 -9.11
C GLY A 327 -4.40 6.37 -8.24
N LEU A 328 -3.11 6.65 -7.92
CA LEU A 328 -2.70 7.86 -7.21
C LEU A 328 -2.28 8.95 -8.19
N GLU A 329 -2.36 10.20 -7.74
CA GLU A 329 -1.97 11.38 -8.49
C GLU A 329 -1.06 12.25 -7.61
N PHE A 330 -0.04 12.85 -8.25
CA PHE A 330 0.91 13.71 -7.55
C PHE A 330 1.13 14.99 -8.35
N ASP A 331 1.31 16.11 -7.67
CA ASP A 331 1.67 17.35 -8.36
C ASP A 331 3.01 17.19 -9.09
N ASN A 332 3.97 16.53 -8.46
CA ASN A 332 5.31 16.34 -9.00
C ASN A 332 5.69 14.85 -9.02
N VAL A 333 6.27 14.39 -10.12
CA VAL A 333 6.79 13.03 -10.26
C VAL A 333 8.24 13.05 -10.71
N VAL A 334 9.07 12.26 -10.04
CA VAL A 334 10.42 11.87 -10.49
C VAL A 334 10.37 10.43 -10.92
N LEU A 335 10.56 10.14 -12.20
CA LEU A 335 10.62 8.78 -12.72
C LEU A 335 12.09 8.31 -12.82
N VAL A 336 12.45 7.27 -12.07
CA VAL A 336 13.83 6.77 -12.00
C VAL A 336 14.11 5.73 -13.08
N GLY A 337 15.17 5.92 -13.84
CA GLY A 337 15.74 4.94 -14.77
C GLY A 337 14.89 4.52 -15.97
N PRO A 338 13.99 5.33 -16.56
CA PRO A 338 13.16 4.89 -17.68
C PRO A 338 13.98 4.58 -18.93
N ALA A 339 15.05 5.31 -19.20
CA ALA A 339 15.92 5.08 -20.35
C ALA A 339 16.57 3.68 -20.30
N GLN A 340 16.91 3.20 -19.12
CA GLN A 340 17.46 1.85 -18.94
C GLN A 340 16.41 0.76 -19.17
N GLN A 341 15.21 0.93 -18.62
CA GLN A 341 14.14 -0.07 -18.69
C GLN A 341 13.55 -0.20 -20.09
N LEU A 342 13.42 0.92 -20.81
CA LEU A 342 12.92 0.97 -22.18
C LEU A 342 14.00 0.68 -23.25
N SER A 343 15.26 0.50 -22.82
CA SER A 343 16.38 0.21 -23.73
C SER A 343 16.16 -1.13 -24.47
N PRO A 344 16.44 -1.19 -25.78
CA PRO A 344 16.40 -2.45 -26.54
C PRO A 344 17.27 -3.57 -25.95
N ALA A 345 18.36 -3.22 -25.26
CA ALA A 345 19.24 -4.18 -24.58
C ALA A 345 18.53 -4.94 -23.43
N ARG A 346 17.51 -4.35 -22.83
CA ARG A 346 16.67 -4.97 -21.77
C ARG A 346 15.51 -5.79 -22.33
N LYS A 347 15.26 -5.73 -23.64
CA LYS A 347 14.13 -6.39 -24.30
C LYS A 347 12.79 -6.05 -23.61
N PRO A 348 12.38 -4.78 -23.62
CA PRO A 348 11.16 -4.36 -22.94
C PRO A 348 9.94 -5.16 -23.40
N THR A 349 9.08 -5.50 -22.46
CA THR A 349 7.82 -6.20 -22.69
C THR A 349 6.66 -5.20 -22.85
N GLU A 350 5.49 -5.67 -23.26
CA GLU A 350 4.27 -4.86 -23.27
C GLU A 350 3.97 -4.28 -21.88
N GLN A 351 4.20 -5.05 -20.82
CA GLN A 351 4.07 -4.59 -19.45
C GLN A 351 5.03 -3.45 -19.12
N THR A 352 6.31 -3.55 -19.54
CA THR A 352 7.28 -2.46 -19.34
C THR A 352 6.83 -1.15 -20.00
N VAL A 353 6.26 -1.23 -21.20
CA VAL A 353 5.71 -0.05 -21.90
C VAL A 353 4.52 0.54 -21.15
N ARG A 354 3.59 -0.31 -20.70
CA ARG A 354 2.43 0.13 -19.92
C ARG A 354 2.83 0.74 -18.56
N GLU A 355 3.78 0.14 -17.86
CA GLU A 355 4.34 0.69 -16.62
C GLU A 355 4.94 2.09 -16.83
N ALA A 356 5.75 2.27 -17.86
CA ALA A 356 6.31 3.58 -18.19
C ALA A 356 5.20 4.62 -18.50
N TYR A 357 4.18 4.21 -19.23
CA TYR A 357 3.03 5.06 -19.52
C TYR A 357 2.24 5.42 -18.25
N VAL A 358 1.97 4.44 -17.37
CA VAL A 358 1.33 4.69 -16.08
C VAL A 358 2.13 5.69 -15.26
N ALA A 359 3.45 5.51 -15.15
CA ALA A 359 4.31 6.43 -14.41
C ALA A 359 4.24 7.87 -14.94
N MET A 360 4.26 8.02 -16.26
CA MET A 360 4.14 9.31 -16.92
C MET A 360 2.82 10.01 -16.62
N THR A 361 1.73 9.25 -16.47
CA THR A 361 0.39 9.79 -16.20
C THR A 361 0.12 10.08 -14.73
N ARG A 362 1.07 9.85 -13.82
CA ARG A 362 0.88 10.12 -12.37
C ARG A 362 1.17 11.57 -12.01
N GLY A 363 1.96 12.29 -12.81
CA GLY A 363 2.27 13.71 -12.58
C GLY A 363 1.19 14.62 -13.12
N MET A 364 0.77 15.61 -12.33
CA MET A 364 -0.20 16.61 -12.74
C MET A 364 0.46 17.91 -13.23
N ALA A 365 1.48 18.40 -12.50
CA ALA A 365 2.11 19.68 -12.74
C ALA A 365 3.57 19.57 -13.17
N ARG A 366 4.26 18.48 -12.78
CA ARG A 366 5.67 18.28 -13.14
C ARG A 366 5.98 16.80 -13.29
N LEU A 367 6.72 16.50 -14.35
CA LEU A 367 7.39 15.20 -14.53
C LEU A 367 8.86 15.47 -14.84
N VAL A 368 9.77 14.82 -14.12
CA VAL A 368 11.20 14.81 -14.41
C VAL A 368 11.71 13.37 -14.45
N VAL A 369 12.80 13.17 -15.18
CA VAL A 369 13.41 11.86 -15.36
C VAL A 369 14.73 11.82 -14.63
N ALA A 370 14.91 10.84 -13.73
CA ALA A 370 16.16 10.64 -13.01
C ALA A 370 16.93 9.44 -13.56
N GLU A 371 18.25 9.52 -13.47
CA GLU A 371 19.14 8.42 -13.82
C GLU A 371 19.24 7.44 -12.65
N TRP A 372 19.36 6.17 -12.97
CA TRP A 372 19.70 5.15 -11.98
C TRP A 372 21.21 5.00 -11.90
N THR A 373 21.83 5.61 -10.89
CA THR A 373 23.29 5.70 -10.80
C THR A 373 23.94 4.72 -9.82
N ARG A 374 23.14 4.06 -8.96
CA ARG A 374 23.69 3.13 -7.97
C ARG A 374 23.58 1.69 -8.46
N ASP A 375 24.74 1.06 -8.72
CA ASP A 375 24.86 -0.37 -9.06
C ASP A 375 24.68 -1.25 -7.78
N LEU A 376 23.55 -1.09 -7.10
CA LEU A 376 23.16 -2.04 -6.09
C LEU A 376 22.69 -3.29 -6.82
N ARG A 377 23.50 -4.34 -6.77
CA ARG A 377 23.15 -5.68 -7.29
C ARG A 377 22.05 -6.29 -6.42
N LEU A 378 20.91 -5.63 -6.35
CA LEU A 378 19.75 -6.13 -5.63
C LEU A 378 19.23 -7.40 -6.28
N ARG A 379 18.95 -8.40 -5.48
CA ARG A 379 18.32 -9.65 -5.91
C ARG A 379 17.12 -9.94 -5.04
N LYS A 380 16.16 -10.63 -5.64
CA LYS A 380 14.97 -11.10 -4.94
C LYS A 380 15.18 -12.55 -4.51
N GLU A 381 14.91 -12.86 -3.25
CA GLU A 381 14.93 -14.23 -2.75
C GLU A 381 13.60 -14.92 -3.12
N PRO A 382 13.61 -15.96 -3.97
CA PRO A 382 12.36 -16.53 -4.50
C PRO A 382 11.45 -17.15 -3.45
N ARG A 383 12.00 -17.62 -2.32
CA ARG A 383 11.23 -18.32 -1.27
C ARG A 383 10.46 -17.36 -0.36
N THR A 384 11.01 -16.15 -0.16
CA THR A 384 10.51 -15.20 0.83
C THR A 384 10.04 -13.89 0.22
N ASP A 385 10.22 -13.74 -1.09
CA ASP A 385 9.88 -12.52 -1.85
C ASP A 385 10.59 -11.26 -1.34
N ARG A 386 11.71 -11.44 -0.60
CA ARG A 386 12.49 -10.32 -0.02
C ARG A 386 13.68 -9.96 -0.88
N TRP A 387 14.02 -8.68 -0.84
CA TRP A 387 15.21 -8.16 -1.49
C TRP A 387 16.46 -8.34 -0.62
N TYR A 388 17.57 -8.62 -1.25
CA TYR A 388 18.87 -8.72 -0.58
C TYR A 388 20.00 -8.17 -1.45
N VAL A 389 21.05 -7.73 -0.80
CA VAL A 389 22.30 -7.32 -1.44
C VAL A 389 23.28 -8.51 -1.36
N PRO A 390 23.68 -9.10 -2.50
CA PRO A 390 24.67 -10.19 -2.49
C PRO A 390 26.06 -9.67 -2.08
N GLY A 391 26.82 -10.52 -1.42
CA GLY A 391 28.24 -10.28 -1.14
C GLY A 391 29.13 -10.64 -2.34
N TYR A 392 30.43 -10.68 -2.09
CA TYR A 392 31.43 -11.05 -3.10
C TYR A 392 31.24 -12.51 -3.58
N GLU A 393 30.97 -13.42 -2.66
CA GLU A 393 30.63 -14.80 -2.96
C GLU A 393 29.13 -14.99 -3.16
N LYS A 394 28.70 -15.88 -4.07
CA LYS A 394 27.28 -16.13 -4.39
C LYS A 394 26.41 -16.45 -3.17
N TRP A 395 27.00 -17.06 -2.15
CA TRP A 395 26.33 -17.46 -0.91
C TRP A 395 26.30 -16.35 0.15
N MET A 396 27.14 -15.30 0.01
CA MET A 396 27.18 -14.19 0.96
C MET A 396 25.99 -13.26 0.75
N THR A 397 25.49 -12.74 1.85
CA THR A 397 24.48 -11.67 1.89
C THR A 397 25.07 -10.52 2.68
N ARG A 398 25.09 -9.34 2.09
CA ARG A 398 25.57 -8.11 2.72
C ARG A 398 24.45 -7.28 3.30
N GLY A 399 23.28 -7.30 2.67
CA GLY A 399 22.12 -6.58 3.11
C GLY A 399 20.84 -7.40 2.92
N PHE A 400 19.85 -7.20 3.78
CA PHE A 400 18.59 -7.91 3.75
C PHE A 400 17.43 -6.94 4.01
N GLU A 401 16.33 -7.13 3.29
CA GLU A 401 15.14 -6.29 3.40
C GLU A 401 14.44 -6.51 4.74
N VAL A 402 14.25 -5.40 5.46
CA VAL A 402 13.35 -5.28 6.60
C VAL A 402 12.10 -4.55 6.12
N ARG A 403 10.92 -5.03 6.51
CA ARG A 403 9.60 -4.47 6.13
C ARG A 403 8.88 -3.95 7.36
N GLY A 404 8.07 -2.92 7.21
CA GLY A 404 7.32 -2.32 8.31
C GLY A 404 6.48 -3.30 9.15
N GLY A 405 6.02 -4.40 8.55
CA GLY A 405 5.29 -5.46 9.25
C GLY A 405 6.16 -6.49 9.99
N ASP A 406 7.48 -6.35 9.98
CA ASP A 406 8.40 -7.32 10.60
C ASP A 406 8.53 -7.17 12.12
N THR A 407 8.06 -6.07 12.69
CA THR A 407 8.04 -5.88 14.14
C THR A 407 6.93 -6.70 14.78
N ALA A 408 7.28 -7.42 15.83
CA ALA A 408 6.35 -8.24 16.58
C ALA A 408 5.41 -7.38 17.44
N VAL A 409 4.16 -7.86 17.53
CA VAL A 409 3.22 -7.41 18.54
C VAL A 409 3.75 -7.89 19.91
N PRO A 410 3.89 -7.01 20.94
CA PRO A 410 4.39 -7.45 22.25
C PRO A 410 3.48 -8.50 22.87
N ALA A 411 4.08 -9.51 23.47
CA ALA A 411 3.37 -10.36 24.40
C ALA A 411 3.09 -9.55 25.68
N GLY A 412 1.86 -9.59 26.21
CA GLY A 412 1.36 -8.68 27.23
C GLY A 412 2.06 -8.66 28.60
N ASP A 413 3.11 -9.43 28.78
CA ASP A 413 3.89 -9.58 30.04
C ASP A 413 5.30 -8.99 29.93
N ASP A 414 5.61 -8.23 28.90
CA ASP A 414 6.94 -7.72 28.65
C ASP A 414 7.12 -6.34 29.31
N VAL A 415 7.64 -6.34 30.54
CA VAL A 415 7.93 -5.11 31.30
C VAL A 415 8.91 -4.19 30.55
N GLU A 416 9.85 -4.77 29.80
CA GLU A 416 10.79 -4.04 28.94
C GLU A 416 10.05 -3.23 27.87
N TRP A 417 8.95 -3.79 27.36
CA TRP A 417 8.10 -3.14 26.38
C TRP A 417 7.31 -1.95 26.95
N ALA A 418 6.71 -2.12 28.12
CA ALA A 418 5.96 -1.04 28.78
C ALA A 418 6.85 0.19 29.02
N ASN A 419 8.11 -0.04 29.43
CA ASN A 419 9.10 1.02 29.64
C ASN A 419 9.53 1.71 28.32
N SER A 420 9.39 1.05 27.18
CA SER A 420 9.76 1.64 25.89
C SER A 420 8.69 2.57 25.30
N GLN A 421 7.45 2.55 25.79
CA GLN A 421 6.35 3.34 25.24
C GLN A 421 6.55 4.85 25.37
N GLU A 422 7.07 5.30 26.51
CA GLU A 422 7.41 6.72 26.71
C GLU A 422 8.56 7.14 25.81
N TYR A 423 9.58 6.29 25.70
CA TYR A 423 10.72 6.53 24.82
C TYR A 423 10.30 6.60 23.34
N LEU A 424 9.42 5.70 22.89
CA LEU A 424 8.87 5.74 21.54
C LEU A 424 8.13 7.05 21.26
N ARG A 425 7.39 7.57 22.25
CA ARG A 425 6.61 8.80 22.09
C ARG A 425 7.47 10.05 22.00
N THR A 426 8.59 10.08 22.76
CA THR A 426 9.36 11.32 22.98
C THR A 426 10.68 11.38 22.24
N ALA A 427 11.25 10.22 21.86
CA ALA A 427 12.62 10.15 21.35
C ALA A 427 12.76 9.50 19.98
N VAL A 428 11.70 8.86 19.45
CA VAL A 428 11.78 8.14 18.19
C VAL A 428 10.96 8.85 17.11
N SER A 429 11.60 9.09 15.97
CA SER A 429 10.99 9.77 14.83
C SER A 429 11.16 8.97 13.53
N PRO A 430 10.27 9.15 12.54
CA PRO A 430 10.48 8.62 11.20
C PRO A 430 11.84 9.05 10.63
N GLY A 431 12.58 8.11 10.04
CA GLY A 431 13.92 8.32 9.51
C GLY A 431 15.05 7.94 10.46
N ASP A 432 14.80 7.80 11.75
CA ASP A 432 15.81 7.39 12.72
C ASP A 432 16.38 6.01 12.37
N VAL A 433 17.70 5.88 12.50
CA VAL A 433 18.41 4.63 12.26
C VAL A 433 18.26 3.72 13.45
N VAL A 434 17.96 2.46 13.19
CA VAL A 434 17.86 1.42 14.22
C VAL A 434 18.78 0.26 13.93
N GLU A 435 19.15 -0.44 14.98
CA GLU A 435 19.91 -1.68 14.97
C GLU A 435 18.99 -2.84 15.36
N LEU A 436 19.14 -3.97 14.69
CA LEU A 436 18.48 -5.21 15.05
C LEU A 436 19.52 -6.12 15.71
N ALA A 437 19.58 -6.07 17.04
CA ALA A 437 20.49 -6.87 17.86
C ALA A 437 19.87 -8.22 18.17
N LEU A 438 20.65 -9.29 17.98
CA LEU A 438 20.19 -10.66 18.22
C LEU A 438 19.69 -10.83 19.67
N ASP A 439 18.50 -11.41 19.85
CA ASP A 439 17.99 -11.82 21.15
C ASP A 439 18.31 -13.32 21.42
N PRO A 440 19.41 -13.65 22.12
CA PRO A 440 19.81 -15.03 22.32
C PRO A 440 18.81 -15.87 23.11
N ARG A 441 17.96 -15.20 23.94
CA ARG A 441 16.98 -15.88 24.78
C ARG A 441 15.76 -16.39 24.00
N ARG A 442 15.54 -15.83 22.79
CA ARG A 442 14.38 -16.14 21.92
C ARG A 442 14.77 -16.70 20.55
N SER A 443 16.06 -16.83 20.27
CA SER A 443 16.60 -17.31 18.99
C SER A 443 16.92 -18.82 19.04
N PHE A 444 15.90 -19.65 19.16
CA PHE A 444 16.08 -21.13 19.22
C PHE A 444 16.17 -21.76 17.83
N GLU A 445 15.09 -21.70 17.06
CA GLU A 445 15.00 -22.29 15.72
C GLU A 445 15.26 -21.25 14.62
N VAL A 446 14.75 -20.04 14.85
CA VAL A 446 14.91 -18.89 13.96
C VAL A 446 15.41 -17.70 14.77
N PRO A 447 16.20 -16.80 14.17
CA PRO A 447 16.71 -15.63 14.87
C PRO A 447 15.57 -14.67 15.19
N THR A 448 15.55 -14.16 16.40
CA THR A 448 14.70 -13.06 16.86
C THR A 448 15.59 -11.90 17.24
N TYR A 449 15.21 -10.69 16.85
CA TYR A 449 16.00 -9.49 17.09
C TYR A 449 15.25 -8.50 17.95
N ARG A 450 15.97 -7.83 18.85
CA ARG A 450 15.51 -6.59 19.49
C ARG A 450 15.79 -5.44 18.53
N VAL A 451 14.83 -4.55 18.38
CA VAL A 451 15.01 -3.29 17.66
C VAL A 451 15.52 -2.27 18.66
N LEU A 452 16.70 -1.75 18.42
CA LEU A 452 17.36 -0.77 19.29
C LEU A 452 17.43 0.58 18.59
N HIS A 453 16.98 1.63 19.27
CA HIS A 453 17.21 3.02 18.89
C HIS A 453 18.17 3.63 19.91
N GLU A 454 19.36 4.07 19.49
CA GLU A 454 20.43 4.58 20.36
C GLU A 454 20.71 3.66 21.56
N GLY A 455 20.70 2.34 21.33
CA GLY A 455 20.89 1.32 22.36
C GLY A 455 19.67 1.02 23.23
N THR A 456 18.59 1.78 23.11
CA THR A 456 17.34 1.56 23.86
C THR A 456 16.42 0.60 23.10
N PRO A 457 15.93 -0.50 23.73
CA PRO A 457 14.98 -1.40 23.08
C PRO A 457 13.64 -0.73 22.83
N VAL A 458 13.21 -0.69 21.56
CA VAL A 458 11.95 -0.07 21.12
C VAL A 458 11.00 -1.05 20.45
N GLY A 459 11.44 -2.28 20.17
CA GLY A 459 10.63 -3.30 19.54
C GLY A 459 11.36 -4.63 19.38
N ARG A 460 10.67 -5.58 18.73
CA ARG A 460 11.22 -6.89 18.35
C ARG A 460 10.76 -7.27 16.96
N THR A 461 11.53 -8.15 16.32
CA THR A 461 11.11 -8.77 15.08
C THR A 461 10.15 -9.93 15.33
N ASN A 462 9.24 -10.16 14.40
CA ASN A 462 8.34 -11.30 14.41
C ASN A 462 9.05 -12.59 13.92
N PRO A 463 8.48 -13.78 14.17
CA PRO A 463 9.05 -15.04 13.71
C PRO A 463 9.19 -15.15 12.19
N ASP A 464 8.31 -14.50 11.41
CA ASP A 464 8.34 -14.55 9.95
C ASP A 464 9.58 -13.86 9.39
N PHE A 465 10.01 -12.76 10.01
CA PHE A 465 11.29 -12.13 9.68
C PHE A 465 12.47 -13.07 9.92
N GLY A 466 12.51 -13.72 11.09
CA GLY A 466 13.56 -14.68 11.44
C GLY A 466 13.59 -15.85 10.47
N ALA A 467 12.43 -16.41 10.12
CA ALA A 467 12.31 -17.49 9.14
C ALA A 467 12.79 -17.07 7.75
N ALA A 468 12.43 -15.86 7.31
CA ALA A 468 12.85 -15.31 6.03
C ALA A 468 14.38 -15.10 5.96
N LEU A 469 14.97 -14.54 7.01
CA LEU A 469 16.43 -14.37 7.10
C LEU A 469 17.14 -15.73 7.13
N SER A 470 16.61 -16.70 7.89
CA SER A 470 17.14 -18.07 7.98
C SER A 470 17.13 -18.75 6.62
N ALA A 471 16.10 -18.61 5.84
CA ALA A 471 16.01 -19.19 4.50
C ALA A 471 17.14 -18.69 3.58
N ARG A 472 17.59 -17.45 3.77
CA ARG A 472 18.67 -16.84 2.97
C ARG A 472 20.07 -17.15 3.50
N VAL A 473 20.28 -17.18 4.83
CA VAL A 473 21.61 -17.31 5.43
C VAL A 473 21.94 -18.72 5.97
N ARG A 474 21.09 -19.69 5.71
CA ARG A 474 21.12 -21.07 6.24
C ARG A 474 22.47 -21.80 6.11
N MET A 475 23.23 -21.51 5.07
CA MET A 475 24.53 -22.18 4.86
C MET A 475 25.61 -21.81 5.88
N ARG A 476 25.49 -20.71 6.60
CA ARG A 476 26.44 -20.31 7.64
C ARG A 476 26.17 -20.95 9.01
N GLN A 477 24.91 -21.30 9.30
CA GLN A 477 24.57 -22.02 10.54
C GLN A 477 25.25 -23.40 10.64
N ALA A 478 25.41 -24.08 9.51
CA ALA A 478 26.13 -25.36 9.45
C ALA A 478 27.60 -25.27 9.90
N SER A 479 28.16 -24.06 9.96
CA SER A 479 29.55 -23.80 10.41
C SER A 479 29.66 -23.35 11.88
N GLY A 480 28.56 -23.38 12.66
CA GLY A 480 28.59 -23.06 14.10
C GLY A 480 28.72 -21.56 14.42
N ARG A 481 28.48 -20.67 13.44
CA ARG A 481 28.50 -19.21 13.65
C ARG A 481 27.15 -18.71 14.17
N ALA A 482 27.21 -17.67 15.03
CA ALA A 482 26.02 -16.96 15.48
C ALA A 482 25.29 -16.29 14.28
N TRP A 483 24.01 -15.97 14.47
CA TRP A 483 23.26 -15.14 13.54
C TRP A 483 23.87 -13.73 13.45
N PRO A 484 23.83 -13.07 12.28
CA PRO A 484 24.34 -11.71 12.14
C PRO A 484 23.46 -10.71 12.88
N GLU A 485 24.02 -9.62 13.31
CA GLU A 485 23.29 -8.41 13.62
C GLU A 485 22.95 -7.64 12.34
N LEU A 486 21.92 -6.80 12.36
CA LEU A 486 21.51 -6.03 11.20
C LEU A 486 21.50 -4.53 11.57
N VAL A 487 22.19 -3.73 10.78
CA VAL A 487 22.34 -2.29 11.01
C VAL A 487 21.90 -1.48 9.80
N GLY A 488 21.46 -0.23 10.04
CA GLY A 488 21.11 0.72 8.99
C GLY A 488 19.68 0.63 8.49
N ALA A 489 18.81 -0.18 9.12
CA ALA A 489 17.37 -0.05 8.94
C ALA A 489 16.89 1.26 9.59
N ARG A 490 15.73 1.75 9.15
CA ARG A 490 15.17 3.00 9.68
C ARG A 490 13.75 2.84 10.15
N VAL A 491 13.35 3.67 11.09
CA VAL A 491 11.95 3.83 11.46
C VAL A 491 11.22 4.46 10.27
N GLU A 492 10.31 3.71 9.65
CA GLU A 492 9.44 4.19 8.57
C GLU A 492 8.34 5.09 9.13
N ALA A 493 7.76 4.66 10.26
CA ALA A 493 6.69 5.37 10.96
C ALA A 493 6.55 4.81 12.38
N LEU A 494 5.94 5.57 13.27
CA LEU A 494 5.28 5.03 14.45
C LEU A 494 3.83 4.70 14.09
N GLU A 495 3.30 3.61 14.64
CA GLU A 495 1.93 3.19 14.41
C GLU A 495 1.24 2.76 15.70
N THR A 496 -0.08 2.88 15.71
CA THR A 496 -0.90 2.23 16.73
C THR A 496 -1.07 0.75 16.39
N ARG A 497 -0.74 -0.10 17.35
CA ARG A 497 -1.11 -1.53 17.32
C ARG A 497 -2.18 -1.82 18.35
N THR A 498 -3.00 -2.83 18.06
CA THR A 498 -4.09 -3.26 18.93
C THR A 498 -3.90 -4.70 19.37
N GLY A 499 -4.14 -4.95 20.66
CA GLY A 499 -4.06 -6.28 21.27
C GLY A 499 -5.43 -6.88 21.60
N ALA A 500 -5.42 -8.17 21.96
CA ALA A 500 -6.64 -8.84 22.39
C ALA A 500 -7.15 -8.30 23.74
N GLY A 501 -6.29 -7.58 24.50
CA GLY A 501 -6.60 -7.14 25.84
C GLY A 501 -7.09 -8.29 26.73
N GLY A 502 -7.01 -8.17 28.00
CA GLY A 502 -7.56 -9.21 28.86
C GLY A 502 -6.96 -9.14 30.26
N GLY A 503 -7.49 -8.26 31.09
CA GLY A 503 -7.03 -8.01 32.44
C GLY A 503 -6.22 -6.72 32.59
N ALA A 504 -5.97 -6.30 33.81
CA ALA A 504 -5.33 -5.02 34.14
C ALA A 504 -3.88 -4.87 33.62
N GLU A 505 -3.29 -5.94 33.13
CA GLU A 505 -1.87 -5.98 32.74
C GLU A 505 -1.63 -6.02 31.21
N ARG A 506 -2.69 -6.10 30.38
CA ARG A 506 -2.54 -6.18 28.92
C ARG A 506 -3.18 -4.97 28.26
N PRO A 507 -2.38 -4.05 27.66
CA PRO A 507 -2.94 -2.91 26.97
C PRO A 507 -3.71 -3.35 25.70
N TYR A 508 -4.80 -2.64 25.42
CA TYR A 508 -5.50 -2.78 24.15
C TYR A 508 -4.81 -2.04 23.02
N PHE A 509 -4.04 -1.00 23.34
CA PHE A 509 -3.36 -0.10 22.40
C PHE A 509 -1.93 0.17 22.84
N TRP A 510 -1.01 0.21 21.90
CA TRP A 510 0.39 0.62 22.11
C TRP A 510 1.01 1.18 20.84
N LEU A 511 2.08 1.96 21.02
CA LEU A 511 2.94 2.41 19.95
C LEU A 511 3.86 1.27 19.49
N ASN A 512 4.07 1.18 18.20
CA ASN A 512 4.98 0.23 17.58
C ASN A 512 5.82 0.93 16.51
N PRO A 513 7.16 0.77 16.50
CA PRO A 513 7.98 1.28 15.44
C PRO A 513 7.85 0.36 14.22
N ARG A 514 7.46 0.91 13.09
CA ARG A 514 7.57 0.24 11.79
C ARG A 514 8.99 0.45 11.28
N VAL A 515 9.70 -0.62 11.07
CA VAL A 515 11.09 -0.57 10.61
C VAL A 515 11.20 -1.07 9.19
N ALA A 516 11.84 -0.31 8.32
CA ALA A 516 12.03 -0.67 6.91
C ALA A 516 13.46 -0.38 6.46
N GLY A 517 13.85 -0.97 5.33
CA GLY A 517 15.13 -0.68 4.67
C GLY A 517 15.90 -1.92 4.23
N LEU A 518 17.07 -1.68 3.69
CA LEU A 518 18.06 -2.69 3.35
C LEU A 518 19.14 -2.70 4.45
N ALA A 519 18.88 -3.43 5.53
CA ALA A 519 19.81 -3.52 6.66
C ALA A 519 21.06 -4.32 6.29
N ASN A 520 22.24 -3.82 6.65
CA ASN A 520 23.52 -4.52 6.44
C ASN A 520 23.71 -5.62 7.49
N LEU A 521 24.21 -6.77 7.07
CA LEU A 521 24.50 -7.91 7.94
C LEU A 521 25.92 -7.79 8.51
N GLU A 522 26.03 -7.73 9.84
CA GLU A 522 27.29 -7.77 10.59
C GLU A 522 27.44 -9.13 11.30
N TRP A 523 28.64 -9.77 11.15
CA TRP A 523 28.88 -11.15 11.59
C TRP A 523 29.91 -11.22 12.73
#